data_d16e9e1e20953e02d3d51196bc100102
#
_entry.id   d16e9e1e20953e02d3d51196bc100102
#
_cell.length_a   1.000
_cell.length_b   1.000
_cell.length_c   1.000
_cell.angle_alpha   90.00
_cell.angle_beta   90.00
_cell.angle_gamma   90.00
#
_symmetry.space_group_name_H-M   'P 1'
#
loop_
_entity.id
_entity.type
_entity.pdbx_description
1 polymer ?
#
loop_
_entity_poly.entity_id
_entity_poly.type
_entity_poly.pdbx_seq_one_letter_code
_entity_poly.pdbx_strand_id
1 'polypeptide(L)'
;MTFVRVTLIAAFVTLVWGVAAPAQDDAAPASESPSTEAAAAADGGKQELTPEERAERQARKACKIKICDILATKDLQGDDVSCDIVKTWRESDITKMLGGRFDWPWGKAVCQSKLDIKRVQLMNAMTQANYEVALPEQKVSCTLAQKSEGEPYAVGVSIAPKVTFENGKAVSARLNWGEANAPMLAYALIYAGTGFDNSTNVLGPEVVRMVNEFTGRKCKRVKNDLPSHMGYQPQ
;
A
#
# COMPACT_ATOMS: atom_id res chain seq x y z
N MET A 1 -40.72 26.84 3.29
CA MET A 1 -39.38 26.74 2.68
C MET A 1 -38.40 26.45 3.81
N THR A 2 -38.15 25.19 4.08
CA THR A 2 -37.49 24.75 5.29
C THR A 2 -36.11 24.15 4.88
N PHE A 3 -35.03 24.85 5.27
CA PHE A 3 -33.66 24.38 5.11
C PHE A 3 -33.42 23.19 6.06
N VAL A 4 -33.38 22.01 5.55
CA VAL A 4 -32.87 20.83 6.27
C VAL A 4 -31.35 20.87 6.20
N ARG A 5 -30.73 21.09 7.35
CA ARG A 5 -29.29 21.05 7.57
C ARG A 5 -28.78 19.62 7.37
N VAL A 6 -28.05 19.39 6.29
CA VAL A 6 -27.21 18.19 6.10
C VAL A 6 -25.90 18.42 6.88
N THR A 7 -25.87 18.04 8.15
CA THR A 7 -24.68 18.18 9.02
C THR A 7 -24.32 16.81 9.61
N LEU A 8 -24.10 15.79 8.79
CA LEU A 8 -23.82 14.44 9.32
C LEU A 8 -22.81 13.58 8.53
N ILE A 9 -22.01 14.17 7.64
CA ILE A 9 -20.98 13.39 6.90
C ILE A 9 -19.54 13.87 7.12
N ALA A 10 -19.33 14.91 7.92
CA ALA A 10 -17.97 15.45 8.18
C ALA A 10 -17.16 14.67 9.25
N ALA A 11 -17.71 13.63 9.88
CA ALA A 11 -17.07 12.95 11.01
C ALA A 11 -16.17 11.76 10.63
N PHE A 12 -16.07 11.38 9.37
CA PHE A 12 -15.36 10.14 8.97
C PHE A 12 -13.94 10.35 8.44
N VAL A 13 -13.51 11.58 8.17
CA VAL A 13 -12.23 11.86 7.48
C VAL A 13 -11.10 12.28 8.43
N THR A 14 -11.39 12.66 9.68
CA THR A 14 -10.36 13.22 10.59
C THR A 14 -9.61 12.18 11.45
N LEU A 15 -9.71 10.90 11.17
CA LEU A 15 -9.29 9.82 12.08
C LEU A 15 -8.04 9.04 11.67
N VAL A 16 -7.28 9.50 10.69
CA VAL A 16 -6.04 8.81 10.24
C VAL A 16 -4.74 9.51 10.69
N TRP A 17 -4.80 10.66 11.35
CA TRP A 17 -3.60 11.40 11.78
C TRP A 17 -3.51 11.41 13.30
N GLY A 18 -2.82 10.41 13.85
CA GLY A 18 -2.37 10.38 15.23
C GLY A 18 -1.24 11.39 15.45
N VAL A 19 -1.54 12.50 16.13
CA VAL A 19 -0.54 13.42 16.66
C VAL A 19 -0.06 12.89 18.01
N ALA A 20 1.24 12.65 18.14
CA ALA A 20 1.89 12.30 19.40
C ALA A 20 1.91 13.51 20.33
N ALA A 21 1.46 13.37 21.56
CA ALA A 21 1.65 14.34 22.65
C ALA A 21 2.69 13.81 23.65
N PRO A 22 3.48 14.69 24.29
CA PRO A 22 4.62 14.30 25.11
C PRO A 22 4.24 13.83 26.53
N ALA A 23 5.12 13.02 27.08
CA ALA A 23 5.07 12.49 28.44
C ALA A 23 5.25 13.59 29.51
N GLN A 24 4.55 13.44 30.64
CA GLN A 24 4.89 14.08 31.90
C GLN A 24 5.21 13.02 32.94
N ASP A 25 6.41 13.14 33.50
CA ASP A 25 6.89 12.44 34.70
C ASP A 25 6.11 12.90 35.92
N ASP A 26 5.75 11.95 36.81
CA ASP A 26 5.82 12.19 38.25
C ASP A 26 5.92 10.88 39.05
N ALA A 27 6.68 10.95 40.14
CA ALA A 27 7.38 9.87 40.84
C ALA A 27 6.53 9.12 41.89
N ALA A 28 7.05 7.92 42.22
CA ALA A 28 6.70 6.86 43.14
C ALA A 28 6.31 7.26 44.59
N PRO A 29 5.93 6.31 45.54
CA PRO A 29 6.73 5.13 45.85
C PRO A 29 5.96 3.80 46.24
N ALA A 30 6.77 2.77 46.31
CA ALA A 30 6.69 1.37 46.64
C ALA A 30 5.65 0.85 47.65
N SER A 31 5.17 -0.42 47.44
CA SER A 31 5.14 -1.49 48.45
C SER A 31 4.90 -2.87 47.81
N GLU A 32 5.80 -3.76 48.05
CA GLU A 32 5.93 -5.24 48.17
C GLU A 32 4.82 -6.22 47.72
N SER A 33 5.19 -7.09 46.83
CA SER A 33 5.29 -8.57 46.57
C SER A 33 4.32 -9.56 47.30
N PRO A 34 4.23 -10.86 46.84
CA PRO A 34 4.38 -11.45 45.49
C PRO A 34 3.20 -12.38 45.14
N SER A 35 2.90 -12.57 43.88
CA SER A 35 2.19 -13.75 43.39
C SER A 35 2.69 -14.10 41.99
N THR A 36 3.33 -15.25 41.93
CA THR A 36 3.79 -15.94 40.75
C THR A 36 2.60 -16.39 39.92
N GLU A 37 2.34 -15.70 38.83
CA GLU A 37 1.50 -16.25 37.76
C GLU A 37 2.07 -15.76 36.46
N ALA A 38 2.44 -16.74 35.62
CA ALA A 38 3.16 -16.54 34.36
C ALA A 38 2.29 -15.72 33.40
N ALA A 39 2.45 -14.40 33.42
CA ALA A 39 2.05 -13.53 32.35
C ALA A 39 3.03 -13.78 31.21
N ALA A 40 2.61 -14.54 30.20
CA ALA A 40 3.29 -14.61 28.93
C ALA A 40 3.43 -13.17 28.41
N ALA A 41 4.63 -12.63 28.54
CA ALA A 41 5.00 -11.35 27.99
C ALA A 41 4.65 -11.37 26.50
N ALA A 42 3.73 -10.52 26.10
CA ALA A 42 3.49 -10.22 24.72
C ALA A 42 4.73 -9.46 24.21
N ASP A 43 5.79 -10.24 23.91
CA ASP A 43 6.96 -9.75 23.18
C ASP A 43 6.47 -9.18 21.86
N GLY A 44 6.62 -7.87 21.67
CA GLY A 44 6.44 -7.16 20.42
C GLY A 44 7.46 -7.56 19.34
N GLY A 45 7.92 -8.81 19.38
CA GLY A 45 8.86 -9.42 18.46
C GLY A 45 8.38 -9.31 17.02
N LYS A 46 9.24 -8.85 16.15
CA LYS A 46 9.03 -8.90 14.69
C LYS A 46 8.74 -10.35 14.32
N GLN A 47 7.48 -10.64 14.07
CA GLN A 47 7.04 -11.97 13.69
C GLN A 47 7.84 -12.42 12.45
N GLU A 48 8.55 -13.53 12.57
CA GLU A 48 9.40 -14.04 11.49
C GLU A 48 8.56 -14.32 10.23
N LEU A 49 9.14 -13.96 9.07
CA LEU A 49 8.49 -14.18 7.78
C LEU A 49 8.54 -15.67 7.44
N THR A 50 7.46 -16.22 6.90
CA THR A 50 7.47 -17.55 6.33
C THR A 50 8.36 -17.60 5.08
N PRO A 51 8.76 -18.79 4.60
CA PRO A 51 9.51 -18.93 3.35
C PRO A 51 8.80 -18.27 2.17
N GLU A 52 7.47 -18.41 2.08
CA GLU A 52 6.62 -17.83 1.04
C GLU A 52 6.61 -16.30 1.13
N GLU A 53 6.41 -15.73 2.32
CA GLU A 53 6.45 -14.29 2.54
C GLU A 53 7.84 -13.70 2.22
N ARG A 54 8.92 -14.47 2.46
CA ARG A 54 10.27 -14.08 2.05
C ARG A 54 10.41 -14.05 0.53
N ALA A 55 9.91 -15.08 -0.17
CA ALA A 55 9.91 -15.14 -1.63
C ALA A 55 9.09 -13.99 -2.25
N GLU A 56 7.88 -13.74 -1.74
CA GLU A 56 7.06 -12.60 -2.14
C GLU A 56 7.80 -11.26 -1.97
N ARG A 57 8.48 -11.08 -0.83
CA ARG A 57 9.26 -9.87 -0.55
C ARG A 57 10.41 -9.71 -1.52
N GLN A 58 11.10 -10.80 -1.88
CA GLN A 58 12.19 -10.79 -2.86
C GLN A 58 11.68 -10.43 -4.25
N ALA A 59 10.57 -11.04 -4.71
CA ALA A 59 9.95 -10.72 -5.99
C ALA A 59 9.56 -9.24 -6.09
N ARG A 60 8.89 -8.69 -5.06
CA ARG A 60 8.57 -7.25 -5.01
C ARG A 60 9.83 -6.36 -4.96
N LYS A 61 10.91 -6.82 -4.32
CA LYS A 61 12.20 -6.10 -4.32
C LYS A 61 12.80 -6.08 -5.73
N ALA A 62 12.79 -7.22 -6.43
CA ALA A 62 13.29 -7.32 -7.81
C ALA A 62 12.52 -6.39 -8.76
N CYS A 63 11.18 -6.38 -8.67
CA CYS A 63 10.36 -5.46 -9.45
C CYS A 63 10.69 -3.99 -9.16
N LYS A 64 10.84 -3.63 -7.88
CA LYS A 64 11.25 -2.29 -7.47
C LYS A 64 12.60 -1.89 -8.07
N ILE A 65 13.59 -2.79 -8.04
CA ILE A 65 14.92 -2.57 -8.62
C ILE A 65 14.79 -2.27 -10.11
N LYS A 66 14.03 -3.08 -10.85
CA LYS A 66 13.81 -2.90 -12.29
C LYS A 66 13.22 -1.52 -12.62
N ILE A 67 12.20 -1.08 -11.88
CA ILE A 67 11.62 0.26 -12.05
C ILE A 67 12.64 1.35 -11.73
N CYS A 68 13.32 1.23 -10.58
CA CYS A 68 14.28 2.24 -10.14
C CYS A 68 15.49 2.35 -11.06
N ASP A 69 15.92 1.25 -11.69
CA ASP A 69 16.98 1.25 -12.68
C ASP A 69 16.58 2.04 -13.91
N ILE A 70 15.39 1.81 -14.48
CA ILE A 70 14.86 2.59 -15.59
C ILE A 70 14.81 4.08 -15.26
N LEU A 71 14.31 4.44 -14.06
CA LEU A 71 14.21 5.83 -13.63
C LEU A 71 15.58 6.50 -13.45
N ALA A 72 16.62 5.72 -13.10
CA ALA A 72 17.97 6.21 -12.87
C ALA A 72 18.78 6.36 -14.17
N THR A 73 18.72 5.34 -15.04
CA THR A 73 19.48 5.31 -16.31
C THR A 73 18.87 6.22 -17.36
N LYS A 74 17.55 6.43 -17.30
CA LYS A 74 16.79 7.18 -18.31
C LYS A 74 17.03 6.66 -19.73
N ASP A 75 17.28 5.36 -19.84
CA ASP A 75 17.53 4.71 -21.12
C ASP A 75 16.21 4.19 -21.72
N LEU A 76 15.95 4.53 -22.98
CA LEU A 76 14.80 4.05 -23.75
C LEU A 76 14.96 2.61 -24.24
N GLN A 77 16.20 2.10 -24.27
CA GLN A 77 16.46 0.74 -24.71
C GLN A 77 16.17 -0.28 -23.60
N GLY A 78 15.63 -1.42 -23.99
CA GLY A 78 15.35 -2.55 -23.11
C GLY A 78 13.87 -2.78 -22.86
N ASP A 79 13.59 -3.77 -22.02
CA ASP A 79 12.24 -4.30 -21.81
C ASP A 79 11.35 -3.36 -20.98
N ASP A 80 10.06 -3.48 -21.22
CA ASP A 80 9.02 -2.93 -20.35
C ASP A 80 9.07 -3.57 -18.94
N VAL A 81 8.50 -2.89 -17.99
CA VAL A 81 8.30 -3.48 -16.65
C VAL A 81 7.09 -4.41 -16.70
N SER A 82 7.31 -5.68 -16.38
CA SER A 82 6.25 -6.65 -16.13
C SER A 82 6.61 -7.41 -14.87
N CYS A 83 5.73 -7.37 -13.86
CA CYS A 83 5.98 -7.98 -12.56
C CYS A 83 4.70 -8.60 -12.01
N ASP A 84 4.81 -9.83 -11.56
CA ASP A 84 3.77 -10.45 -10.72
C ASP A 84 3.99 -10.03 -9.28
N ILE A 85 3.01 -9.33 -8.73
CA ILE A 85 3.03 -8.80 -7.37
C ILE A 85 2.14 -9.66 -6.49
N VAL A 86 2.72 -10.34 -5.52
CA VAL A 86 1.99 -11.06 -4.48
C VAL A 86 2.32 -10.44 -3.14
N LYS A 87 1.31 -10.28 -2.30
CA LYS A 87 1.45 -9.79 -0.93
C LYS A 87 0.50 -10.52 0.01
N THR A 88 1.10 -11.21 0.96
CA THR A 88 0.38 -11.75 2.12
C THR A 88 0.25 -10.66 3.19
N TRP A 89 -0.98 -10.45 3.65
CA TRP A 89 -1.34 -9.60 4.78
C TRP A 89 -1.78 -10.51 5.91
N ARG A 90 -1.07 -10.50 7.02
CA ARG A 90 -1.47 -11.21 8.22
C ARG A 90 -2.66 -10.52 8.87
N GLU A 91 -3.51 -11.26 9.55
CA GLU A 91 -4.64 -10.70 10.29
C GLU A 91 -4.21 -9.55 11.20
N SER A 92 -3.12 -9.75 11.95
CA SER A 92 -2.57 -8.72 12.85
C SER A 92 -2.14 -7.44 12.13
N ASP A 93 -1.62 -7.54 10.90
CA ASP A 93 -1.22 -6.38 10.11
C ASP A 93 -2.45 -5.60 9.63
N ILE A 94 -3.49 -6.33 9.18
CA ILE A 94 -4.75 -5.74 8.75
C ILE A 94 -5.44 -5.04 9.92
N THR A 95 -5.54 -5.70 11.07
CA THR A 95 -6.16 -5.13 12.28
C THR A 95 -5.44 -3.86 12.73
N LYS A 96 -4.10 -3.86 12.71
CA LYS A 96 -3.29 -2.65 13.00
C LYS A 96 -3.55 -1.53 11.98
N MET A 97 -3.63 -1.86 10.70
CA MET A 97 -3.89 -0.90 9.64
C MET A 97 -5.29 -0.28 9.75
N LEU A 98 -6.28 -1.05 10.20
CA LEU A 98 -7.64 -0.58 10.49
C LEU A 98 -7.74 0.19 11.83
N GLY A 99 -6.63 0.36 12.55
CA GLY A 99 -6.56 1.11 13.80
C GLY A 99 -7.35 0.48 14.97
N GLY A 100 -7.62 -0.83 14.90
CA GLY A 100 -8.39 -1.56 15.93
C GLY A 100 -9.87 -1.15 16.04
N ARG A 101 -10.38 -0.33 15.11
CA ARG A 101 -11.77 0.17 15.14
C ARG A 101 -12.76 -0.77 14.47
N PHE A 102 -12.26 -1.69 13.68
CA PHE A 102 -13.03 -2.72 13.00
C PHE A 102 -12.40 -4.07 13.32
N ASP A 103 -13.22 -4.99 13.77
CA ASP A 103 -12.81 -6.38 13.85
C ASP A 103 -12.70 -6.94 12.44
N TRP A 104 -11.50 -7.34 12.05
CA TRP A 104 -11.29 -8.02 10.79
C TRP A 104 -11.90 -9.42 10.87
N PRO A 105 -12.98 -9.73 10.13
CA PRO A 105 -13.71 -10.98 10.33
C PRO A 105 -13.04 -12.19 9.69
N TRP A 106 -12.01 -11.97 8.89
CA TRP A 106 -11.26 -13.03 8.20
C TRP A 106 -9.88 -13.22 8.81
N GLY A 107 -9.19 -14.29 8.42
CA GLY A 107 -7.79 -14.53 8.73
C GLY A 107 -6.86 -13.73 7.82
N LYS A 108 -5.77 -14.37 7.33
CA LYS A 108 -4.84 -13.74 6.41
C LYS A 108 -5.50 -13.45 5.05
N ALA A 109 -5.04 -12.39 4.39
CA ALA A 109 -5.38 -12.06 3.02
C ALA A 109 -4.15 -12.22 2.13
N VAL A 110 -4.25 -12.94 1.02
CA VAL A 110 -3.21 -13.05 0.00
C VAL A 110 -3.70 -12.35 -1.25
N CYS A 111 -3.08 -11.23 -1.60
CA CYS A 111 -3.44 -10.44 -2.76
C CYS A 111 -2.38 -10.56 -3.85
N GLN A 112 -2.84 -10.65 -5.08
CA GLN A 112 -1.99 -10.72 -6.27
C GLN A 112 -2.47 -9.74 -7.34
N SER A 113 -1.54 -9.18 -8.07
CA SER A 113 -1.80 -8.39 -9.26
C SER A 113 -0.61 -8.45 -10.22
N LYS A 114 -0.84 -8.16 -11.48
CA LYS A 114 0.22 -8.01 -12.46
C LYS A 114 0.44 -6.53 -12.73
N LEU A 115 1.67 -6.07 -12.59
CA LEU A 115 2.06 -4.69 -12.86
C LEU A 115 2.78 -4.63 -14.22
N ASP A 116 2.12 -4.06 -15.21
CA ASP A 116 2.70 -3.83 -16.52
C ASP A 116 2.82 -2.31 -16.78
N ILE A 117 4.06 -1.83 -16.96
CA ILE A 117 4.35 -0.42 -17.24
C ILE A 117 5.29 -0.34 -18.43
N LYS A 118 4.92 0.45 -19.43
CA LYS A 118 5.81 0.72 -20.57
C LYS A 118 7.03 1.52 -20.12
N ARG A 119 8.23 1.08 -20.52
CA ARG A 119 9.49 1.79 -20.24
C ARG A 119 9.40 3.25 -20.66
N VAL A 120 8.88 3.51 -21.85
CA VAL A 120 8.71 4.87 -22.40
C VAL A 120 7.83 5.77 -21.50
N GLN A 121 6.81 5.22 -20.85
CA GLN A 121 5.98 6.00 -19.91
C GLN A 121 6.76 6.44 -18.68
N LEU A 122 7.57 5.53 -18.10
CA LEU A 122 8.45 5.86 -16.96
C LEU A 122 9.48 6.94 -17.34
N MET A 123 10.05 6.81 -18.54
CA MET A 123 11.01 7.79 -19.06
C MET A 123 10.38 9.15 -19.25
N ASN A 124 9.23 9.21 -19.94
CA ASN A 124 8.53 10.46 -20.20
C ASN A 124 8.11 11.15 -18.90
N ALA A 125 7.66 10.38 -17.89
CA ALA A 125 7.33 10.90 -16.57
C ALA A 125 8.52 11.63 -15.89
N MET A 126 9.76 11.20 -16.18
CA MET A 126 10.96 11.79 -15.56
C MET A 126 11.63 12.88 -16.40
N THR A 127 11.32 12.96 -17.70
CA THR A 127 12.05 13.85 -18.63
C THR A 127 11.20 14.95 -19.24
N GLN A 128 9.88 14.75 -19.32
CA GLN A 128 8.99 15.77 -19.86
C GLN A 128 8.54 16.76 -18.78
N ALA A 129 8.31 18.01 -19.20
CA ALA A 129 7.81 19.04 -18.30
C ALA A 129 6.43 18.68 -17.71
N ASN A 130 5.57 18.08 -18.54
CA ASN A 130 4.26 17.57 -18.14
C ASN A 130 4.01 16.22 -18.84
N TYR A 131 3.64 15.19 -18.08
CA TYR A 131 3.33 13.89 -18.65
C TYR A 131 2.32 13.12 -17.78
N GLU A 132 1.33 12.50 -18.39
CA GLU A 132 0.41 11.59 -17.71
C GLU A 132 0.80 10.14 -17.99
N VAL A 133 1.12 9.40 -16.94
CA VAL A 133 1.24 7.94 -16.98
C VAL A 133 -0.15 7.37 -16.76
N ALA A 134 -0.75 6.78 -17.79
CA ALA A 134 -2.00 6.04 -17.70
C ALA A 134 -1.68 4.54 -17.82
N LEU A 135 -1.94 3.79 -16.77
CA LEU A 135 -1.82 2.33 -16.82
C LEU A 135 -3.11 1.70 -17.36
N PRO A 136 -3.00 0.61 -18.11
CA PRO A 136 -4.18 -0.18 -18.47
C PRO A 136 -4.85 -0.71 -17.21
N GLU A 137 -6.05 -1.22 -17.36
CA GLU A 137 -6.77 -1.85 -16.26
C GLU A 137 -5.93 -2.96 -15.62
N GLN A 138 -5.72 -2.84 -14.32
CA GLN A 138 -4.99 -3.79 -13.49
C GLN A 138 -5.98 -4.53 -12.58
N LYS A 139 -5.97 -5.86 -12.63
CA LYS A 139 -6.79 -6.67 -11.73
C LYS A 139 -6.01 -7.00 -10.47
N VAL A 140 -6.62 -6.74 -9.32
CA VAL A 140 -6.14 -7.16 -8.01
C VAL A 140 -7.08 -8.25 -7.52
N SER A 141 -6.56 -9.44 -7.31
CA SER A 141 -7.30 -10.59 -6.79
C SER A 141 -6.77 -10.95 -5.43
N CYS A 142 -7.64 -11.05 -4.45
CA CYS A 142 -7.30 -11.43 -3.08
C CYS A 142 -8.04 -12.69 -2.67
N THR A 143 -7.37 -13.53 -1.90
CA THR A 143 -7.96 -14.68 -1.21
C THR A 143 -7.95 -14.39 0.29
N LEU A 144 -9.13 -14.41 0.91
CA LEU A 144 -9.31 -14.17 2.35
C LEU A 144 -9.53 -15.51 3.04
N ALA A 145 -8.61 -15.91 3.91
CA ALA A 145 -8.78 -17.13 4.70
C ALA A 145 -9.94 -16.94 5.70
N GLN A 146 -10.73 -17.98 5.92
CA GLN A 146 -11.71 -17.99 7.00
C GLN A 146 -10.99 -18.21 8.35
N LYS A 147 -11.56 -17.69 9.44
CA LYS A 147 -11.09 -17.99 10.81
C LYS A 147 -11.52 -19.37 11.29
N SER A 148 -12.62 -19.88 10.76
CA SER A 148 -13.11 -21.23 10.93
C SER A 148 -12.73 -22.10 9.74
N GLU A 149 -12.92 -23.41 9.85
CA GLU A 149 -12.80 -24.31 8.71
C GLU A 149 -13.78 -23.92 7.61
N GLY A 150 -13.30 -23.80 6.38
CA GLY A 150 -14.12 -23.42 5.22
C GLY A 150 -13.27 -22.94 4.04
N GLU A 151 -13.91 -22.88 2.87
CA GLU A 151 -13.27 -22.39 1.66
C GLU A 151 -12.96 -20.91 1.76
N PRO A 152 -11.75 -20.48 1.34
CA PRO A 152 -11.39 -19.07 1.33
C PRO A 152 -12.32 -18.23 0.46
N TYR A 153 -12.56 -17.00 0.84
CA TYR A 153 -13.30 -16.05 0.00
C TYR A 153 -12.40 -15.42 -1.07
N ALA A 154 -12.89 -15.43 -2.30
CA ALA A 154 -12.27 -14.67 -3.39
C ALA A 154 -12.80 -13.23 -3.41
N VAL A 155 -11.90 -12.28 -3.50
CA VAL A 155 -12.19 -10.85 -3.65
C VAL A 155 -11.41 -10.32 -4.83
N GLY A 156 -12.05 -9.60 -5.73
CA GLY A 156 -11.42 -8.99 -6.89
C GLY A 156 -11.82 -7.53 -7.01
N VAL A 157 -10.89 -6.71 -7.47
CA VAL A 157 -11.14 -5.32 -7.85
C VAL A 157 -10.26 -4.95 -9.03
N SER A 158 -10.76 -4.14 -9.95
CA SER A 158 -9.94 -3.58 -11.01
C SER A 158 -9.65 -2.09 -10.76
N ILE A 159 -8.49 -1.64 -11.22
CA ILE A 159 -8.07 -0.24 -11.18
C ILE A 159 -7.40 0.12 -12.51
N ALA A 160 -7.60 1.35 -12.99
CA ALA A 160 -6.89 1.91 -14.14
C ALA A 160 -6.16 3.20 -13.73
N PRO A 161 -5.02 3.11 -13.03
CA PRO A 161 -4.38 4.26 -12.42
C PRO A 161 -3.86 5.26 -13.44
N LYS A 162 -4.06 6.54 -13.15
CA LYS A 162 -3.46 7.66 -13.87
C LYS A 162 -2.68 8.53 -12.91
N VAL A 163 -1.47 8.90 -13.28
CA VAL A 163 -0.60 9.77 -12.48
C VAL A 163 -0.02 10.84 -13.38
N THR A 164 -0.27 12.10 -13.06
CA THR A 164 0.31 13.24 -13.76
C THR A 164 1.61 13.65 -13.10
N PHE A 165 2.63 13.83 -13.93
CA PHE A 165 3.95 14.29 -13.52
C PHE A 165 4.23 15.68 -14.07
N GLU A 166 4.85 16.53 -13.26
CA GLU A 166 5.43 17.81 -13.65
C GLU A 166 6.91 17.81 -13.26
N ASN A 167 7.78 17.96 -14.26
CA ASN A 167 9.24 17.98 -14.07
C ASN A 167 9.74 16.79 -13.22
N GLY A 168 9.23 15.58 -13.49
CA GLY A 168 9.63 14.34 -12.83
C GLY A 168 9.03 14.13 -11.43
N LYS A 169 8.08 14.97 -10.99
CA LYS A 169 7.36 14.81 -9.73
C LYS A 169 5.89 14.54 -10.00
N ALA A 170 5.32 13.55 -9.34
CA ALA A 170 3.88 13.33 -9.36
C ALA A 170 3.17 14.50 -8.67
N VAL A 171 2.15 15.06 -9.34
CA VAL A 171 1.36 16.20 -8.85
C VAL A 171 -0.11 15.84 -8.70
N SER A 172 -0.63 14.90 -9.46
CA SER A 172 -1.97 14.38 -9.29
C SER A 172 -2.03 12.88 -9.58
N ALA A 173 -3.01 12.19 -9.00
CA ALA A 173 -3.26 10.78 -9.28
C ALA A 173 -4.75 10.48 -9.14
N ARG A 174 -5.20 9.49 -9.91
CA ARG A 174 -6.52 8.85 -9.81
C ARG A 174 -6.36 7.35 -9.95
N LEU A 175 -7.07 6.60 -9.13
CA LEU A 175 -7.03 5.13 -9.19
C LEU A 175 -7.98 4.59 -10.25
N ASN A 176 -9.09 5.30 -10.53
CA ASN A 176 -10.13 4.90 -11.46
C ASN A 176 -10.55 3.43 -11.20
N TRP A 177 -11.19 3.24 -10.07
CA TRP A 177 -11.71 1.94 -9.64
C TRP A 177 -12.77 1.45 -10.63
N GLY A 178 -12.61 0.22 -11.09
CA GLY A 178 -13.54 -0.47 -11.97
C GLY A 178 -14.40 -1.49 -11.22
N GLU A 179 -14.54 -2.66 -11.83
CA GLU A 179 -15.37 -3.74 -11.27
C GLU A 179 -14.82 -4.27 -9.95
N ALA A 180 -15.75 -4.55 -9.03
CA ALA A 180 -15.48 -5.24 -7.78
C ALA A 180 -16.28 -6.54 -7.72
N ASN A 181 -15.62 -7.62 -7.27
CA ASN A 181 -16.24 -8.91 -7.00
C ASN A 181 -15.82 -9.37 -5.61
N ALA A 182 -16.77 -9.60 -4.74
CA ALA A 182 -16.52 -10.02 -3.37
C ALA A 182 -17.77 -10.66 -2.75
N PRO A 183 -17.67 -11.43 -1.66
CA PRO A 183 -18.81 -11.83 -0.87
C PRO A 183 -19.63 -10.63 -0.39
N MET A 184 -20.94 -10.80 -0.21
CA MET A 184 -21.91 -9.72 0.04
C MET A 184 -21.41 -8.69 1.09
N LEU A 185 -20.88 -9.15 2.22
CA LEU A 185 -20.40 -8.27 3.30
C LEU A 185 -19.18 -7.43 2.88
N ALA A 186 -18.20 -8.04 2.21
CA ALA A 186 -17.02 -7.35 1.72
C ALA A 186 -17.35 -6.48 0.49
N TYR A 187 -18.27 -6.93 -0.36
CA TYR A 187 -18.71 -6.20 -1.57
C TYR A 187 -19.27 -4.81 -1.22
N ALA A 188 -20.17 -4.73 -0.23
CA ALA A 188 -20.77 -3.45 0.15
C ALA A 188 -19.72 -2.43 0.60
N LEU A 189 -18.71 -2.86 1.37
CA LEU A 189 -17.63 -2.00 1.84
C LEU A 189 -16.71 -1.56 0.69
N ILE A 190 -16.33 -2.49 -0.18
CA ILE A 190 -15.47 -2.21 -1.34
C ILE A 190 -16.18 -1.28 -2.31
N TYR A 191 -17.43 -1.57 -2.65
CA TYR A 191 -18.22 -0.78 -3.58
C TYR A 191 -18.44 0.66 -3.08
N ALA A 192 -18.79 0.82 -1.79
CA ALA A 192 -18.94 2.14 -1.19
C ALA A 192 -17.61 2.92 -1.19
N GLY A 193 -16.51 2.27 -0.82
CA GLY A 193 -15.18 2.91 -0.78
C GLY A 193 -14.66 3.28 -2.17
N THR A 194 -14.76 2.40 -3.14
CA THR A 194 -14.29 2.63 -4.51
C THR A 194 -15.14 3.67 -5.24
N GLY A 195 -16.46 3.61 -5.08
CA GLY A 195 -17.39 4.59 -5.66
C GLY A 195 -17.19 5.98 -5.04
N PHE A 196 -16.93 6.05 -3.73
CA PHE A 196 -16.60 7.30 -3.06
C PHE A 196 -15.28 7.89 -3.58
N ASP A 197 -14.22 7.09 -3.69
CA ASP A 197 -12.94 7.57 -4.21
C ASP A 197 -13.04 7.99 -5.69
N ASN A 198 -13.76 7.25 -6.53
CA ASN A 198 -13.98 7.63 -7.92
C ASN A 198 -14.62 9.02 -8.06
N SER A 199 -15.53 9.37 -7.15
CA SER A 199 -16.22 10.67 -7.17
C SER A 199 -15.42 11.78 -6.52
N THR A 200 -14.69 11.52 -5.42
CA THR A 200 -14.03 12.53 -4.59
C THR A 200 -12.51 12.55 -4.71
N ASN A 201 -11.92 11.45 -5.22
CA ASN A 201 -10.47 11.25 -5.35
C ASN A 201 -9.69 11.43 -4.04
N VAL A 202 -10.25 10.93 -2.93
CA VAL A 202 -9.62 11.07 -1.60
C VAL A 202 -8.27 10.34 -1.48
N LEU A 203 -8.06 9.28 -2.26
CA LEU A 203 -6.81 8.52 -2.27
C LEU A 203 -5.74 9.13 -3.18
N GLY A 204 -6.13 10.01 -4.12
CA GLY A 204 -5.20 10.63 -5.07
C GLY A 204 -3.99 11.28 -4.40
N PRO A 205 -4.15 12.17 -3.40
CA PRO A 205 -3.03 12.79 -2.69
C PRO A 205 -2.08 11.79 -2.04
N GLU A 206 -2.60 10.70 -1.48
CA GLU A 206 -1.78 9.65 -0.88
C GLU A 206 -1.00 8.87 -1.94
N VAL A 207 -1.59 8.57 -3.10
CA VAL A 207 -0.89 7.96 -4.22
C VAL A 207 0.24 8.87 -4.71
N VAL A 208 0.00 10.17 -4.86
CA VAL A 208 1.03 11.17 -5.20
C VAL A 208 2.19 11.13 -4.20
N ARG A 209 1.89 11.13 -2.91
CA ARG A 209 2.90 11.03 -1.85
C ARG A 209 3.71 9.75 -1.98
N MET A 210 3.05 8.60 -2.15
CA MET A 210 3.72 7.29 -2.28
C MET A 210 4.60 7.21 -3.52
N VAL A 211 4.13 7.73 -4.66
CA VAL A 211 4.91 7.77 -5.92
C VAL A 211 6.15 8.64 -5.73
N ASN A 212 6.01 9.85 -5.19
CA ASN A 212 7.14 10.75 -4.95
C ASN A 212 8.14 10.17 -3.92
N GLU A 213 7.64 9.49 -2.88
CA GLU A 213 8.51 8.78 -1.94
C GLU A 213 9.25 7.62 -2.63
N PHE A 214 8.57 6.91 -3.50
CA PHE A 214 9.16 5.81 -4.25
C PHE A 214 10.27 6.30 -5.18
N THR A 215 9.98 7.24 -6.06
CA THR A 215 10.94 7.76 -7.04
C THR A 215 12.09 8.52 -6.38
N GLY A 216 11.80 9.32 -5.37
CA GLY A 216 12.79 10.14 -4.65
C GLY A 216 13.65 9.35 -3.67
N ARG A 217 13.03 8.73 -2.66
CA ARG A 217 13.73 8.14 -1.51
C ARG A 217 14.01 6.65 -1.66
N LYS A 218 12.98 5.87 -2.08
CA LYS A 218 13.12 4.41 -2.12
C LYS A 218 14.04 3.97 -3.25
N CYS A 219 13.97 4.61 -4.42
CA CYS A 219 14.86 4.29 -5.53
C CYS A 219 16.33 4.66 -5.22
N LYS A 220 16.58 5.78 -4.52
CA LYS A 220 17.95 6.13 -4.09
C LYS A 220 18.56 5.06 -3.17
N ARG A 221 17.77 4.48 -2.24
CA ARG A 221 18.25 3.40 -1.38
C ARG A 221 18.52 2.11 -2.14
N VAL A 222 17.64 1.76 -3.07
CA VAL A 222 17.82 0.56 -3.91
C VAL A 222 19.08 0.65 -4.74
N LYS A 223 19.46 1.83 -5.23
CA LYS A 223 20.70 2.05 -5.98
C LYS A 223 21.95 1.68 -5.16
N ASN A 224 21.93 1.94 -3.85
CA ASN A 224 23.03 1.58 -2.94
C ASN A 224 23.06 0.07 -2.61
N ASP A 225 21.95 -0.64 -2.80
CA ASP A 225 21.81 -2.08 -2.55
C ASP A 225 22.09 -2.93 -3.80
N LEU A 226 22.35 -2.32 -4.98
CA LEU A 226 22.68 -3.05 -6.20
C LEU A 226 24.09 -3.64 -6.07
N PRO A 227 24.25 -4.97 -6.29
CA PRO A 227 25.58 -5.57 -6.35
C PRO A 227 26.40 -4.89 -7.45
N SER A 228 27.63 -4.57 -7.17
CA SER A 228 28.59 -3.90 -8.04
C SER A 228 28.85 -4.62 -9.39
N HIS A 229 28.33 -5.83 -9.56
CA HIS A 229 28.54 -6.65 -10.76
C HIS A 229 27.58 -6.36 -11.93
N MET A 230 26.63 -5.43 -11.77
CA MET A 230 25.76 -5.03 -12.89
C MET A 230 26.28 -3.80 -13.67
N GLY A 231 27.57 -3.52 -13.61
CA GLY A 231 28.23 -2.58 -14.52
C GLY A 231 27.85 -1.11 -14.34
N TYR A 232 27.19 -0.73 -13.25
CA TYR A 232 26.91 0.67 -12.97
C TYR A 232 28.16 1.37 -12.42
N GLN A 233 28.86 2.12 -13.28
CA GLN A 233 29.83 3.14 -12.84
C GLN A 233 29.07 4.46 -12.66
N PRO A 234 29.08 5.08 -11.48
CA PRO A 234 28.56 6.42 -11.30
C PRO A 234 29.47 7.41 -12.05
N GLN A 235 28.89 8.17 -13.01
CA GLN A 235 29.50 9.35 -13.57
C GLN A 235 29.31 10.53 -12.62
#